data_760e369bb062516647e285cfb5829196
#
_entry.id   760e369bb062516647e285cfb5829196
#
_cell.length_a   1.000
_cell.length_b   1.000
_cell.length_c   1.000
_cell.angle_alpha   90.00
_cell.angle_beta   90.00
_cell.angle_gamma   90.00
#
_symmetry.space_group_name_H-M   'P 1'
#
loop_
_entity.id
_entity.type
_entity.pdbx_description
1 polymer ?
#
loop_
_entity_poly.entity_id
_entity_poly.type
_entity_poly.pdbx_seq_one_letter_code
_entity_poly.pdbx_strand_id
1 'polypeptide(L)'
;MILLLSNNNDLLRRHISTHSEHSAEDRAAVSTLETFLTSGGKINTNFSCDDKWPNHDGTFEFVSNPEISRCPEQNFIVQIKGTHNYRETDGIISYSLKSLAFPAFIASEVTADPGILFIVLNPDVRSERRV
;
A
#
# COMPACT_ATOMS: atom_id res chain seq x y z
N MET A 1 5.90 4.66 -6.57
CA MET A 1 6.47 3.31 -6.83
C MET A 1 5.52 2.25 -6.30
N ILE A 2 5.26 1.26 -7.10
CA ILE A 2 4.40 0.12 -6.77
C ILE A 2 5.23 -1.15 -6.79
N LEU A 3 5.16 -1.94 -5.73
CA LEU A 3 5.81 -3.24 -5.64
C LEU A 3 4.75 -4.33 -5.46
N LEU A 4 4.65 -5.24 -6.42
CA LEU A 4 3.81 -6.43 -6.32
C LEU A 4 4.59 -7.53 -5.61
N LEU A 5 4.00 -8.07 -4.55
CA LEU A 5 4.60 -9.12 -3.74
C LEU A 5 3.95 -10.46 -4.06
N SER A 6 4.75 -11.43 -4.43
CA SER A 6 4.30 -12.80 -4.67
C SER A 6 4.66 -13.73 -3.50
N ASN A 7 3.82 -14.73 -3.31
CA ASN A 7 4.01 -15.74 -2.27
C ASN A 7 5.25 -16.58 -2.54
N ASN A 8 6.21 -16.56 -1.64
CA ASN A 8 7.09 -17.71 -1.37
C ASN A 8 8.29 -17.33 -0.52
N ASN A 9 8.14 -17.27 0.76
CA ASN A 9 9.33 -17.37 1.60
C ASN A 9 9.00 -17.59 3.09
N ASP A 10 9.25 -18.78 3.61
CA ASP A 10 9.09 -19.10 5.03
C ASP A 10 9.94 -18.21 5.96
N LEU A 11 11.06 -17.70 5.45
CA LEU A 11 11.92 -16.79 6.23
C LEU A 11 11.23 -15.47 6.57
N LEU A 12 10.31 -14.99 5.71
CA LEU A 12 9.59 -13.74 5.94
C LEU A 12 8.52 -13.85 7.02
N ARG A 13 8.01 -15.02 7.31
CA ARG A 13 6.99 -15.26 8.37
C ARG A 13 7.41 -14.76 9.74
N ARG A 14 8.71 -14.74 10.01
CA ARG A 14 9.27 -14.25 11.29
C ARG A 14 9.15 -12.75 11.48
N HIS A 15 8.86 -12.03 10.42
CA HIS A 15 8.74 -10.57 10.42
C HIS A 15 7.30 -10.04 10.52
N ILE A 16 6.30 -10.94 10.61
CA ILE A 16 4.91 -10.52 10.79
C ILE A 16 4.76 -9.82 12.13
N SER A 17 4.23 -8.61 12.12
CA SER A 17 3.90 -7.84 13.31
C SER A 17 2.39 -7.88 13.59
N THR A 18 2.00 -7.63 14.84
CA THR A 18 0.60 -7.55 15.26
C THR A 18 0.04 -6.13 15.16
N HIS A 19 0.90 -5.11 15.22
CA HIS A 19 0.54 -3.71 15.14
C HIS A 19 1.63 -2.90 14.43
N SER A 20 1.19 -1.88 13.69
CA SER A 20 2.05 -0.79 13.22
C SER A 20 1.39 0.54 13.55
N GLU A 21 2.11 1.45 14.20
CA GLU A 21 1.65 2.81 14.42
C GLU A 21 1.92 3.67 13.17
N HIS A 22 0.91 4.42 12.74
CA HIS A 22 1.08 5.35 11.63
C HIS A 22 1.62 6.68 12.13
N SER A 23 2.72 7.12 11.52
CA SER A 23 3.22 8.48 11.70
C SER A 23 2.31 9.50 10.98
N ALA A 24 2.50 10.80 11.25
CA ALA A 24 1.82 11.86 10.51
C ALA A 24 2.12 11.79 9.01
N GLU A 25 3.33 11.41 8.65
CA GLU A 25 3.78 11.18 7.27
C GLU A 25 3.01 10.05 6.60
N ASP A 26 2.81 8.92 7.31
CA ASP A 26 2.04 7.80 6.79
C ASP A 26 0.56 8.15 6.63
N ARG A 27 -0.03 8.94 7.53
CA ARG A 27 -1.41 9.44 7.38
C ARG A 27 -1.57 10.32 6.14
N ALA A 28 -0.62 11.22 5.90
CA ALA A 28 -0.62 12.05 4.70
C ALA A 28 -0.46 11.19 3.43
N ALA A 29 0.33 10.12 3.50
CA ALA A 29 0.50 9.16 2.41
C ALA A 29 -0.80 8.43 2.08
N VAL A 30 -1.54 7.96 3.09
CA VAL A 30 -2.84 7.31 2.91
C VAL A 30 -3.83 8.24 2.20
N SER A 31 -3.97 9.47 2.67
CA SER A 31 -4.87 10.46 2.07
C SER A 31 -4.50 10.79 0.63
N THR A 32 -3.20 10.94 0.35
CA THR A 32 -2.70 11.23 -1.00
C THR A 32 -3.00 10.07 -1.95
N LEU A 33 -2.71 8.84 -1.52
CA LEU A 33 -2.94 7.65 -2.33
C LEU A 33 -4.42 7.43 -2.60
N GLU A 34 -5.27 7.59 -1.58
CA GLU A 34 -6.72 7.44 -1.72
C GLU A 34 -7.28 8.40 -2.76
N THR A 35 -6.90 9.67 -2.71
CA THR A 35 -7.30 10.68 -3.69
C THR A 35 -6.82 10.31 -5.09
N PHE A 36 -5.57 9.86 -5.22
CA PHE A 36 -5.00 9.46 -6.50
C PHE A 36 -5.73 8.25 -7.12
N LEU A 37 -5.97 7.21 -6.34
CA LEU A 37 -6.60 5.98 -6.83
C LEU A 37 -8.08 6.16 -7.18
N THR A 38 -8.81 6.92 -6.39
CA THR A 38 -10.26 7.08 -6.57
C THR A 38 -10.64 8.09 -7.66
N SER A 39 -9.70 8.91 -8.12
CA SER A 39 -9.96 9.94 -9.13
C SER A 39 -10.50 9.41 -10.46
N GLY A 40 -10.15 8.18 -10.85
CA GLY A 40 -10.62 7.54 -12.08
C GLY A 40 -11.97 6.82 -11.96
N GLY A 41 -12.56 6.72 -10.78
CA GLY A 41 -13.86 6.07 -10.56
C GLY A 41 -13.89 4.55 -10.71
N LYS A 42 -12.75 3.91 -10.95
CA LYS A 42 -12.64 2.44 -11.15
C LYS A 42 -12.02 1.70 -9.98
N ILE A 43 -11.65 2.43 -8.93
CA ILE A 43 -11.03 1.86 -7.74
C ILE A 43 -11.82 2.33 -6.53
N ASN A 44 -12.25 1.38 -5.72
CA ASN A 44 -12.81 1.63 -4.40
C ASN A 44 -11.76 1.32 -3.36
N THR A 45 -11.53 2.24 -2.44
CA THR A 45 -10.54 2.12 -1.38
C THR A 45 -11.20 1.88 -0.02
N ASN A 46 -10.55 1.09 0.82
CA ASN A 46 -10.91 0.89 2.21
C ASN A 46 -9.63 0.92 3.04
N PHE A 47 -9.06 2.11 3.18
CA PHE A 47 -7.83 2.34 3.94
C PHE A 47 -8.14 2.85 5.33
N SER A 48 -7.30 2.51 6.29
CA SER A 48 -7.36 3.03 7.64
C SER A 48 -6.18 3.93 7.94
N CYS A 49 -6.45 5.08 8.52
CA CYS A 49 -5.42 5.94 9.11
C CYS A 49 -5.05 5.51 10.54
N ASP A 50 -5.81 4.58 11.10
CA ASP A 50 -5.59 3.99 12.42
C ASP A 50 -5.26 2.51 12.26
N ASP A 51 -4.55 1.94 13.22
CA ASP A 51 -4.13 0.53 13.20
C ASP A 51 -5.33 -0.44 13.40
N LYS A 52 -6.22 -0.49 12.42
CA LYS A 52 -7.35 -1.43 12.46
C LYS A 52 -6.94 -2.84 12.08
N TRP A 53 -5.98 -2.97 11.22
CA TRP A 53 -5.54 -4.27 10.72
C TRP A 53 -4.07 -4.48 10.97
N PRO A 54 -3.69 -5.60 11.61
CA PRO A 54 -2.28 -5.99 11.70
C PRO A 54 -1.69 -6.20 10.31
N ASN A 55 -0.45 -5.75 10.12
CA ASN A 55 0.38 -6.02 8.95
C ASN A 55 -0.04 -5.37 7.62
N HIS A 56 -1.18 -4.67 7.55
CA HIS A 56 -1.59 -3.95 6.33
C HIS A 56 -2.43 -2.71 6.66
N ASP A 57 -2.55 -1.80 5.71
CA ASP A 57 -3.25 -0.54 5.88
C ASP A 57 -4.67 -0.54 5.31
N GLY A 58 -5.04 -1.60 4.62
CA GLY A 58 -6.37 -1.75 4.06
C GLY A 58 -6.40 -2.55 2.78
N THR A 59 -7.46 -2.35 2.04
CA THR A 59 -7.71 -3.02 0.76
C THR A 59 -8.17 -2.02 -0.29
N PHE A 60 -8.02 -2.37 -1.54
CA PHE A 60 -8.78 -1.74 -2.60
C PHE A 60 -9.37 -2.77 -3.56
N GLU A 61 -10.43 -2.35 -4.24
CA GLU A 61 -11.13 -3.15 -5.23
C GLU A 61 -11.05 -2.47 -6.58
N PHE A 62 -10.77 -3.24 -7.60
CA PHE A 62 -10.86 -2.80 -8.98
C PHE A 62 -12.25 -3.11 -9.56
N VAL A 63 -12.89 -2.12 -10.17
CA VAL A 63 -14.24 -2.23 -10.75
C VAL A 63 -14.17 -1.93 -12.25
N SER A 64 -14.45 -2.91 -13.11
CA SER A 64 -14.27 -2.78 -14.55
C SER A 64 -15.24 -1.81 -15.21
N ASN A 65 -16.48 -1.82 -14.80
CA ASN A 65 -17.52 -0.99 -15.40
C ASN A 65 -18.46 -0.41 -14.32
N PRO A 66 -18.08 0.68 -13.67
CA PRO A 66 -18.86 1.27 -12.58
C PRO A 66 -20.21 1.86 -13.02
N GLU A 67 -20.43 2.06 -14.33
CA GLU A 67 -21.70 2.58 -14.86
C GLU A 67 -22.75 1.49 -14.99
N ILE A 68 -22.36 0.28 -15.32
CA ILE A 68 -23.28 -0.87 -15.52
C ILE A 68 -23.37 -1.72 -14.26
N SER A 69 -22.24 -2.05 -13.66
CA SER A 69 -22.16 -2.89 -12.47
C SER A 69 -20.97 -2.50 -11.62
N ARG A 70 -21.19 -2.28 -10.36
CA ARG A 70 -20.13 -2.04 -9.36
C ARG A 70 -19.63 -3.33 -8.72
N CYS A 71 -19.64 -4.42 -9.46
CA CYS A 71 -19.07 -5.66 -8.98
C CYS A 71 -17.56 -5.58 -8.99
N PRO A 72 -16.89 -5.81 -7.85
CA PRO A 72 -15.44 -5.85 -7.81
C PRO A 72 -14.91 -7.03 -8.61
N GLU A 73 -13.90 -6.77 -9.44
CA GLU A 73 -13.22 -7.82 -10.21
C GLU A 73 -12.04 -8.41 -9.46
N GLN A 74 -11.32 -7.58 -8.73
CA GLN A 74 -10.13 -7.98 -8.01
C GLN A 74 -9.97 -7.16 -6.74
N ASN A 75 -9.69 -7.85 -5.63
CA ASN A 75 -9.28 -7.25 -4.37
C ASN A 75 -7.77 -7.31 -4.21
N PHE A 76 -7.23 -6.27 -3.59
CA PHE A 76 -5.81 -6.17 -3.23
C PHE A 76 -5.66 -5.79 -1.78
N ILE A 77 -4.70 -6.40 -1.11
CA ILE A 77 -4.27 -6.01 0.23
C ILE A 77 -3.14 -5.01 0.10
N VAL A 78 -3.22 -3.93 0.85
CA VAL A 78 -2.36 -2.77 0.66
C VAL A 78 -1.58 -2.43 1.91
N GLN A 79 -0.29 -2.17 1.74
CA GLN A 79 0.55 -1.45 2.67
C GLN A 79 0.94 -0.12 2.04
N ILE A 80 0.86 0.95 2.82
CA ILE A 80 1.17 2.32 2.37
C ILE A 80 2.31 2.87 3.22
N LYS A 81 3.34 3.36 2.58
CA LYS A 81 4.47 4.02 3.24
C LYS A 81 4.67 5.41 2.66
N GLY A 82 4.68 6.40 3.54
CA GLY A 82 5.13 7.74 3.21
C GLY A 82 6.63 7.89 3.49
N THR A 83 7.35 8.62 2.67
CA THR A 83 8.77 8.87 2.92
C THR A 83 9.28 10.14 2.26
N HIS A 84 10.18 10.82 2.96
CA HIS A 84 11.09 11.83 2.41
C HIS A 84 12.49 11.25 2.16
N ASN A 85 12.76 10.04 2.66
CA ASN A 85 14.07 9.43 2.61
C ASN A 85 14.13 8.37 1.50
N TYR A 86 14.50 8.82 0.31
CA TYR A 86 14.71 7.99 -0.86
C TYR A 86 15.86 8.55 -1.70
N ARG A 87 16.35 7.76 -2.63
CA ARG A 87 17.33 8.19 -3.63
C ARG A 87 16.69 8.16 -5.01
N GLU A 88 17.00 9.14 -5.82
CA GLU A 88 16.60 9.19 -7.22
C GLU A 88 17.85 9.37 -8.09
N THR A 89 18.07 8.47 -9.03
CA THR A 89 19.18 8.50 -9.96
C THR A 89 18.66 8.05 -11.33
N ASP A 90 18.79 8.90 -12.32
CA ASP A 90 18.36 8.62 -13.71
C ASP A 90 16.90 8.16 -13.83
N GLY A 91 16.02 8.76 -13.03
CA GLY A 91 14.60 8.41 -12.99
C GLY A 91 14.26 7.13 -12.20
N ILE A 92 15.28 6.49 -11.61
CA ILE A 92 15.09 5.32 -10.75
C ILE A 92 15.02 5.76 -9.30
N ILE A 93 13.94 5.36 -8.62
CA ILE A 93 13.76 5.61 -7.20
C ILE A 93 14.16 4.37 -6.41
N SER A 94 15.02 4.58 -5.43
CA SER A 94 15.46 3.55 -4.49
C SER A 94 14.99 3.88 -3.09
N TYR A 95 14.31 2.95 -2.47
CA TYR A 95 13.77 3.04 -1.12
C TYR A 95 14.12 1.81 -0.31
N SER A 96 14.56 2.01 0.92
CA SER A 96 14.88 0.91 1.84
C SER A 96 13.70 0.60 2.75
N LEU A 97 13.18 -0.61 2.66
CA LEU A 97 12.17 -1.10 3.58
C LEU A 97 12.77 -1.28 4.98
N LYS A 98 12.19 -0.60 5.97
CA LYS A 98 12.60 -0.72 7.37
C LYS A 98 12.01 -1.97 8.05
N SER A 99 10.94 -2.51 7.48
CA SER A 99 10.23 -3.67 8.03
C SER A 99 9.83 -4.63 6.92
N LEU A 100 9.97 -5.91 7.16
CA LEU A 100 9.50 -6.99 6.29
C LEU A 100 8.13 -7.56 6.74
N ALA A 101 7.43 -6.87 7.64
CA ALA A 101 6.16 -7.35 8.18
C ALA A 101 5.09 -7.59 7.09
N PHE A 102 4.93 -6.66 6.16
CA PHE A 102 3.96 -6.80 5.07
C PHE A 102 4.36 -7.87 4.05
N PRO A 103 5.59 -7.90 3.52
CA PRO A 103 6.03 -9.01 2.68
C PRO A 103 5.85 -10.38 3.36
N ALA A 104 6.17 -10.46 4.65
CA ALA A 104 6.01 -11.69 5.42
C ALA A 104 4.54 -12.10 5.57
N PHE A 105 3.65 -11.12 5.80
CA PHE A 105 2.21 -11.36 5.87
C PHE A 105 1.66 -11.93 4.57
N ILE A 106 2.01 -11.33 3.43
CA ILE A 106 1.60 -11.82 2.12
C ILE A 106 2.18 -13.22 1.84
N ALA A 107 3.45 -13.43 2.15
CA ALA A 107 4.11 -14.72 1.96
C ALA A 107 3.59 -15.84 2.87
N SER A 108 2.89 -15.50 3.96
CA SER A 108 2.33 -16.48 4.90
C SER A 108 1.09 -17.20 4.39
N GLU A 109 0.55 -16.79 3.24
CA GLU A 109 -0.66 -17.38 2.63
C GLU A 109 -1.91 -17.29 3.52
N VAL A 110 -1.95 -16.33 4.44
CA VAL A 110 -3.13 -16.05 5.28
C VAL A 110 -4.28 -15.48 4.45
N THR A 111 -3.95 -14.88 3.32
CA THR A 111 -4.91 -14.32 2.37
C THR A 111 -4.64 -14.83 0.96
N ALA A 112 -5.72 -15.02 0.19
CA ALA A 112 -5.65 -15.35 -1.23
C ALA A 112 -5.47 -14.10 -2.12
N ASP A 113 -5.73 -12.92 -1.58
CA ASP A 113 -5.62 -11.67 -2.33
C ASP A 113 -4.15 -11.24 -2.50
N PRO A 114 -3.79 -10.71 -3.67
CA PRO A 114 -2.44 -10.19 -3.88
C PRO A 114 -2.17 -8.95 -3.03
N GLY A 115 -0.92 -8.78 -2.62
CA GLY A 115 -0.46 -7.63 -1.88
C GLY A 115 0.23 -6.59 -2.75
N ILE A 116 -0.05 -5.31 -2.49
CA ILE A 116 0.64 -4.19 -3.12
C ILE A 116 1.23 -3.28 -2.04
N LEU A 117 2.50 -2.98 -2.19
CA LEU A 117 3.16 -1.94 -1.40
C LEU A 117 3.21 -0.64 -2.21
N PHE A 118 2.56 0.39 -1.71
CA PHE A 118 2.66 1.74 -2.24
C PHE A 118 3.68 2.55 -1.46
N ILE A 119 4.55 3.23 -2.17
CA ILE A 119 5.46 4.22 -1.59
C ILE A 119 5.03 5.60 -2.06
N VAL A 120 4.62 6.45 -1.13
CA VAL A 120 4.25 7.84 -1.39
C VAL A 120 5.42 8.72 -1.02
N LEU A 121 5.97 9.40 -2.00
CA LEU A 121 7.13 10.30 -1.82
C LEU A 121 6.65 11.69 -1.43
N ASN A 122 7.27 12.25 -0.41
CA ASN A 122 6.99 13.60 0.09
C ASN A 122 5.49 13.86 0.32
N PRO A 123 4.77 13.01 1.06
CA PRO A 123 3.31 13.03 1.12
C PRO A 123 2.72 14.31 1.70
N ASP A 124 3.43 14.98 2.57
CA ASP A 124 3.04 16.23 3.26
C ASP A 124 3.49 17.50 2.52
N VAL A 125 4.27 17.37 1.44
CA VAL A 125 4.69 18.49 0.58
C VAL A 125 3.90 18.44 -0.72
N ARG A 126 2.81 19.19 -0.80
CA ARG A 126 1.83 19.11 -1.88
C ARG A 126 2.42 19.24 -3.28
N SER A 127 3.43 20.09 -3.47
CA SER A 127 4.09 20.31 -4.76
C SER A 127 5.07 19.21 -5.17
N GLU A 128 5.51 18.37 -4.23
CA GLU A 128 6.57 17.38 -4.43
C GLU A 128 6.11 15.93 -4.24
N ARG A 129 4.85 15.72 -3.81
CA ARG A 129 4.33 14.38 -3.55
C ARG A 129 4.14 13.58 -4.82
N ARG A 130 4.56 12.33 -4.78
CA ARG A 130 4.45 11.35 -5.87
C ARG A 130 4.08 9.98 -5.32
N VAL A 131 3.39 9.24 -6.11
CA VAL A 131 3.07 7.84 -5.81
C VAL A 131 3.86 6.93 -6.73
#